data_24922903fba256212fd6a1b2b4a906b9
#
_entry.id   24922903fba256212fd6a1b2b4a906b9
#
_cell.length_a   1.000
_cell.length_b   1.000
_cell.length_c   1.000
_cell.angle_alpha   90.00
_cell.angle_beta   90.00
_cell.angle_gamma   90.00
#
_symmetry.space_group_name_H-M   'P 1'
#
loop_
_entity.id
_entity.type
_entity.pdbx_description
1 polymer ?
#
loop_
_entity_poly.entity_id
_entity_poly.type
_entity_poly.pdbx_seq_one_letter_code
_entity_poly.pdbx_strand_id
1 'polypeptide(L)'
;RDVLGSRGLGDVYKRQGYFKTHYYGGIKKYQWPTVPMSLHGVIVRADGSKVMVRIGEDEGDPVFVVTDLLPHLAEEQYKRPATKLIKGEELNILVGSRPFRDDKISEKVKLNLLNILFEKYGIVEKDFLSAELECVPAFKAKDVGFDRSLVGAYGQDDRVCAYTAFTAIIDMKAVPEKTAVCVLTDKEETGSDGNTGLRSAYLLSLIHISEPTRP
;
A
#
# COMPACT_ATOMS: atom_id res chain seq x y z
N ARG A 1 0.24 -11.70 -5.60
CA ARG A 1 1.61 -11.38 -5.98
C ARG A 1 1.72 -10.54 -7.25
N ASP A 2 0.88 -9.55 -7.43
CA ASP A 2 1.08 -8.56 -8.48
C ASP A 2 0.55 -7.22 -7.97
N VAL A 3 1.13 -6.77 -6.89
CA VAL A 3 1.06 -5.40 -6.47
C VAL A 3 1.78 -4.61 -7.54
N LEU A 4 1.05 -3.96 -8.44
CA LEU A 4 1.60 -3.08 -9.49
C LEU A 4 2.71 -3.68 -10.39
N GLY A 5 3.11 -4.92 -10.17
CA GLY A 5 4.40 -5.40 -10.60
C GLY A 5 4.50 -5.99 -11.98
N SER A 6 3.50 -6.63 -12.56
CA SER A 6 3.78 -7.45 -13.73
C SER A 6 3.30 -6.92 -15.08
N ARG A 7 2.61 -5.80 -15.14
CA ARG A 7 2.10 -5.27 -16.44
C ARG A 7 2.16 -3.76 -16.61
N GLY A 8 3.08 -3.06 -15.95
CA GLY A 8 3.28 -1.65 -16.23
C GLY A 8 2.01 -0.79 -16.06
N LEU A 9 2.05 0.43 -16.53
CA LEU A 9 0.87 1.30 -16.67
C LEU A 9 -0.20 0.56 -17.48
N GLY A 10 -1.28 0.16 -16.81
CA GLY A 10 -2.39 -0.58 -17.39
C GLY A 10 -3.07 0.14 -18.53
N ASP A 11 -3.98 -0.55 -19.22
CA ASP A 11 -4.69 -0.06 -20.39
C ASP A 11 -5.14 1.39 -20.24
N VAL A 12 -4.53 2.22 -21.04
CA VAL A 12 -4.91 3.62 -21.19
C VAL A 12 -6.22 3.63 -21.96
N TYR A 13 -7.34 3.82 -21.29
CA TYR A 13 -8.43 4.52 -21.96
C TYR A 13 -7.82 5.81 -22.48
N LYS A 14 -7.82 6.04 -23.75
CA LYS A 14 -7.04 7.01 -24.56
C LYS A 14 -6.72 8.39 -23.94
N ARG A 15 -7.11 8.67 -22.70
CA ARG A 15 -6.97 9.96 -22.01
C ARG A 15 -6.56 9.86 -20.52
N GLN A 16 -6.41 8.68 -19.93
CA GLN A 16 -6.08 8.52 -18.50
C GLN A 16 -5.10 7.37 -18.30
N GLY A 17 -4.15 7.54 -17.39
CA GLY A 17 -3.22 6.50 -16.97
C GLY A 17 -3.64 5.94 -15.62
N TYR A 18 -3.65 4.63 -15.51
CA TYR A 18 -3.97 3.92 -14.28
C TYR A 18 -2.84 2.97 -13.91
N PHE A 19 -2.59 2.83 -12.61
CA PHE A 19 -1.89 1.65 -12.11
C PHE A 19 -2.91 0.55 -11.86
N LYS A 20 -2.62 -0.63 -12.39
CA LYS A 20 -3.39 -1.82 -12.11
C LYS A 20 -3.02 -2.33 -10.73
N THR A 21 -4.02 -2.49 -9.88
CA THR A 21 -3.81 -2.91 -8.50
C THR A 21 -4.27 -4.33 -8.24
N HIS A 22 -3.76 -4.89 -7.17
CA HIS A 22 -4.24 -6.10 -6.55
C HIS A 22 -4.41 -5.83 -5.06
N TYR A 23 -5.57 -6.15 -4.49
CA TYR A 23 -5.78 -6.09 -3.05
C TYR A 23 -5.48 -7.44 -2.40
N TYR A 24 -5.09 -7.42 -1.14
CA TYR A 24 -4.95 -8.62 -0.32
C TYR A 24 -5.68 -8.44 1.01
N GLY A 25 -5.99 -9.58 1.67
CA GLY A 25 -6.77 -9.59 2.89
C GLY A 25 -8.25 -9.28 2.69
N GLY A 26 -8.96 -9.07 3.78
CA GLY A 26 -10.39 -8.83 3.83
C GLY A 26 -10.72 -7.35 3.78
N ILE A 27 -11.00 -6.78 2.62
CA ILE A 27 -11.41 -5.38 2.50
C ILE A 27 -12.86 -5.21 2.03
N LYS A 28 -13.52 -4.17 2.52
CA LYS A 28 -14.79 -3.69 1.97
C LYS A 28 -14.51 -2.78 0.77
N LYS A 29 -14.43 -3.37 -0.42
CA LYS A 29 -13.99 -2.69 -1.65
C LYS A 29 -14.74 -1.39 -1.95
N TYR A 30 -16.02 -1.30 -1.60
CA TYR A 30 -16.85 -0.12 -1.82
C TYR A 30 -16.45 1.11 -0.97
N GLN A 31 -15.59 0.93 0.04
CA GLN A 31 -15.09 2.04 0.86
C GLN A 31 -13.88 2.75 0.23
N TRP A 32 -13.24 2.17 -0.79
CA TRP A 32 -11.99 2.66 -1.38
C TRP A 32 -12.18 3.67 -2.52
N PRO A 33 -13.23 3.58 -3.37
CA PRO A 33 -13.43 4.58 -4.40
C PRO A 33 -13.57 5.99 -3.84
N THR A 34 -13.03 6.97 -4.56
CA THR A 34 -13.03 8.40 -4.25
C THR A 34 -12.22 8.85 -3.03
N VAL A 35 -11.65 7.92 -2.28
CA VAL A 35 -10.79 8.23 -1.15
C VAL A 35 -9.42 8.71 -1.67
N PRO A 36 -8.89 9.84 -1.19
CA PRO A 36 -7.51 10.24 -1.48
C PRO A 36 -6.53 9.20 -0.93
N MET A 37 -5.59 8.78 -1.75
CA MET A 37 -4.64 7.71 -1.42
C MET A 37 -3.21 8.19 -1.59
N SER A 38 -2.33 7.65 -0.77
CA SER A 38 -0.88 7.76 -0.86
C SER A 38 -0.25 6.48 -1.39
N LEU A 39 0.94 6.58 -1.94
CA LEU A 39 1.70 5.48 -2.50
C LEU A 39 3.00 5.30 -1.71
N HIS A 40 3.21 4.10 -1.20
CA HIS A 40 4.37 3.73 -0.38
C HIS A 40 5.07 2.51 -0.93
N GLY A 41 6.34 2.37 -0.63
CA GLY A 41 7.07 1.14 -0.89
C GLY A 41 8.50 1.36 -1.37
N VAL A 42 9.01 0.37 -2.07
CA VAL A 42 10.38 0.35 -2.55
C VAL A 42 10.45 -0.17 -3.99
N ILE A 43 11.31 0.44 -4.76
CA ILE A 43 11.67 -0.01 -6.10
C ILE A 43 13.16 -0.33 -6.11
N VAL A 44 13.51 -1.52 -6.54
CA VAL A 44 14.91 -1.94 -6.70
C VAL A 44 15.29 -1.80 -8.16
N ARG A 45 16.27 -0.95 -8.47
CA ARG A 45 16.77 -0.74 -9.83
C ARG A 45 17.68 -1.88 -10.28
N ALA A 46 17.96 -1.93 -11.56
CA ALA A 46 18.82 -2.95 -12.15
C ALA A 46 20.27 -2.98 -11.60
N ASP A 47 20.76 -1.84 -11.08
CA ASP A 47 22.06 -1.72 -10.43
C ASP A 47 22.05 -2.13 -8.94
N GLY A 48 20.90 -2.58 -8.42
CA GLY A 48 20.68 -2.94 -7.02
C GLY A 48 20.39 -1.75 -6.10
N SER A 49 20.41 -0.52 -6.59
CA SER A 49 20.02 0.65 -5.80
C SER A 49 18.53 0.65 -5.49
N LYS A 50 18.15 1.21 -4.31
CA LYS A 50 16.77 1.25 -3.85
C LYS A 50 16.22 2.67 -3.93
N VAL A 51 15.01 2.81 -4.45
CA VAL A 51 14.22 4.03 -4.43
C VAL A 51 13.09 3.82 -3.45
N MET A 52 13.10 4.56 -2.34
CA MET A 52 11.96 4.58 -1.42
C MET A 52 10.88 5.50 -2.00
N VAL A 53 9.67 4.99 -2.11
CA VAL A 53 8.51 5.71 -2.59
C VAL A 53 7.63 6.06 -1.40
N ARG A 54 7.36 7.34 -1.23
CA ARG A 54 6.41 7.88 -0.26
C ARG A 54 5.82 9.14 -0.88
N ILE A 55 4.60 9.04 -1.39
CA ILE A 55 3.94 10.11 -2.14
C ILE A 55 2.49 10.21 -1.66
N GLY A 56 2.03 11.42 -1.36
CA GLY A 56 0.64 11.70 -0.98
C GLY A 56 0.42 12.05 0.48
N GLU A 57 1.48 12.17 1.29
CA GLU A 57 1.40 12.54 2.70
C GLU A 57 1.90 13.94 3.01
N ASP A 58 2.86 14.42 2.26
CA ASP A 58 3.44 15.74 2.48
C ASP A 58 2.61 16.83 1.80
N GLU A 59 2.67 18.06 2.34
CA GLU A 59 1.99 19.19 1.73
C GLU A 59 2.57 19.47 0.34
N GLY A 60 1.69 19.51 -0.67
CA GLY A 60 2.08 19.67 -2.07
C GLY A 60 2.28 18.36 -2.83
N ASP A 61 2.25 17.22 -2.16
CA ASP A 61 2.23 15.94 -2.86
C ASP A 61 0.93 15.73 -3.65
N PRO A 62 0.97 15.11 -4.82
CA PRO A 62 -0.23 14.62 -5.46
C PRO A 62 -0.79 13.44 -4.68
N VAL A 63 -2.11 13.31 -4.64
CA VAL A 63 -2.78 12.09 -4.18
C VAL A 63 -3.29 11.30 -5.37
N PHE A 64 -3.57 10.03 -5.12
CA PHE A 64 -4.13 9.10 -6.09
C PHE A 64 -5.56 8.77 -5.71
N VAL A 65 -6.35 8.23 -6.63
CA VAL A 65 -7.75 7.89 -6.37
C VAL A 65 -8.20 6.70 -7.19
N VAL A 66 -8.98 5.82 -6.58
CA VAL A 66 -9.81 4.87 -7.30
C VAL A 66 -11.05 5.62 -7.77
N THR A 67 -11.25 5.70 -9.08
CA THR A 67 -12.41 6.39 -9.66
C THR A 67 -13.69 5.59 -9.47
N ASP A 68 -14.82 6.28 -9.37
CA ASP A 68 -16.14 5.67 -9.32
C ASP A 68 -17.07 6.26 -10.38
N LEU A 69 -18.17 5.59 -10.62
CA LEU A 69 -19.19 6.05 -11.55
C LEU A 69 -20.07 7.12 -10.92
N LEU A 70 -20.46 8.10 -11.73
CA LEU A 70 -21.52 9.04 -11.35
C LEU A 70 -22.85 8.29 -11.18
N PRO A 71 -23.77 8.75 -10.31
CA PRO A 71 -25.06 8.08 -10.08
C PRO A 71 -25.83 7.74 -11.35
N HIS A 72 -25.81 8.63 -12.34
CA HIS A 72 -26.50 8.43 -13.62
C HIS A 72 -25.90 7.32 -14.51
N LEU A 73 -24.65 6.90 -14.23
CA LEU A 73 -23.95 5.84 -14.96
C LEU A 73 -23.83 4.55 -14.14
N ALA A 74 -24.26 4.58 -12.88
CA ALA A 74 -24.07 3.50 -11.92
C ALA A 74 -25.26 2.53 -11.81
N GLU A 75 -26.24 2.58 -12.70
CA GLU A 75 -27.46 1.76 -12.61
C GLU A 75 -27.16 0.26 -12.48
N GLU A 76 -26.26 -0.25 -13.30
CA GLU A 76 -25.87 -1.67 -13.24
C GLU A 76 -25.01 -1.98 -12.02
N GLN A 77 -24.25 -1.01 -11.52
CA GLN A 77 -23.49 -1.14 -10.31
C GLN A 77 -24.41 -1.26 -9.10
N TYR A 78 -25.45 -0.44 -9.02
CA TYR A 78 -26.43 -0.46 -7.93
C TYR A 78 -27.24 -1.76 -7.83
N LYS A 79 -27.38 -2.51 -8.90
CA LYS A 79 -28.05 -3.83 -8.90
C LYS A 79 -27.20 -4.93 -8.26
N ARG A 80 -25.91 -4.66 -8.00
CA ARG A 80 -24.99 -5.63 -7.41
C ARG A 80 -25.18 -5.71 -5.89
N PRO A 81 -25.03 -6.87 -5.24
CA PRO A 81 -24.98 -6.94 -3.79
C PRO A 81 -23.76 -6.18 -3.26
N ALA A 82 -23.83 -5.65 -2.03
CA ALA A 82 -22.80 -4.81 -1.45
C ALA A 82 -21.39 -5.42 -1.52
N THR A 83 -21.27 -6.74 -1.36
CA THR A 83 -19.99 -7.47 -1.45
C THR A 83 -19.37 -7.49 -2.86
N LYS A 84 -20.19 -7.19 -3.89
CA LYS A 84 -19.80 -7.17 -5.31
C LYS A 84 -20.01 -5.79 -5.94
N LEU A 85 -20.39 -4.79 -5.15
CA LEU A 85 -20.66 -3.42 -5.62
C LEU A 85 -19.46 -2.88 -6.41
N ILE A 86 -18.28 -3.02 -5.84
CA ILE A 86 -17.00 -2.78 -6.51
C ILE A 86 -16.27 -4.12 -6.65
N LYS A 87 -15.83 -4.44 -7.86
CA LYS A 87 -15.02 -5.63 -8.12
C LYS A 87 -13.55 -5.33 -7.85
N GLY A 88 -12.73 -6.36 -7.58
CA GLY A 88 -11.29 -6.18 -7.38
C GLY A 88 -10.60 -5.53 -8.57
N GLU A 89 -11.01 -5.89 -9.78
CA GLU A 89 -10.49 -5.36 -11.04
C GLU A 89 -10.86 -3.89 -11.28
N GLU A 90 -11.83 -3.36 -10.55
CA GLU A 90 -12.28 -1.96 -10.62
C GLU A 90 -11.50 -1.05 -9.66
N LEU A 91 -10.62 -1.60 -8.80
CA LEU A 91 -9.79 -0.85 -7.85
C LEU A 91 -8.49 -0.29 -8.45
N ASN A 92 -8.48 0.02 -9.75
CA ASN A 92 -7.31 0.62 -10.38
C ASN A 92 -7.15 2.09 -9.97
N ILE A 93 -5.91 2.53 -9.75
CA ILE A 93 -5.61 3.87 -9.26
C ILE A 93 -5.34 4.80 -10.43
N LEU A 94 -6.08 5.91 -10.49
CA LEU A 94 -5.79 6.99 -11.43
C LEU A 94 -4.48 7.70 -11.04
N VAL A 95 -3.51 7.70 -11.96
CA VAL A 95 -2.17 8.27 -11.73
C VAL A 95 -1.85 9.45 -12.63
N GLY A 96 -2.69 9.75 -13.62
CA GLY A 96 -2.55 10.94 -14.46
C GLY A 96 -3.36 10.88 -15.75
N SER A 97 -3.43 12.02 -16.43
CA SER A 97 -4.21 12.16 -17.68
C SER A 97 -3.56 13.09 -18.71
N ARG A 98 -2.46 13.76 -18.35
CA ARG A 98 -1.81 14.71 -19.27
C ARG A 98 -1.01 13.95 -20.33
N PRO A 99 -1.29 14.15 -21.63
CA PRO A 99 -0.53 13.52 -22.69
C PRO A 99 0.85 14.17 -22.86
N PHE A 100 1.82 13.40 -23.31
CA PHE A 100 3.09 13.91 -23.80
C PHE A 100 2.87 14.72 -25.10
N ARG A 101 3.66 15.78 -25.28
CA ARG A 101 3.52 16.69 -26.40
C ARG A 101 4.28 16.18 -27.64
N ASP A 102 3.81 15.07 -28.19
CA ASP A 102 4.31 14.56 -29.48
C ASP A 102 3.16 13.85 -30.22
N ASP A 103 2.87 14.28 -31.44
CA ASP A 103 1.73 13.74 -32.18
C ASP A 103 2.00 12.40 -32.85
N LYS A 104 3.24 11.96 -32.88
CA LYS A 104 3.66 10.70 -33.51
C LYS A 104 3.54 9.48 -32.57
N ILE A 105 3.28 9.69 -31.29
CA ILE A 105 3.26 8.64 -30.27
C ILE A 105 1.83 8.21 -29.97
N SER A 106 1.58 6.92 -29.90
CA SER A 106 0.24 6.36 -29.63
C SER A 106 -0.13 6.41 -28.14
N GLU A 107 0.81 6.13 -27.22
CA GLU A 107 0.58 6.04 -25.78
C GLU A 107 1.07 7.28 -25.03
N LYS A 108 0.58 8.44 -25.41
CA LYS A 108 1.07 9.75 -24.93
C LYS A 108 0.98 9.94 -23.42
N VAL A 109 -0.09 9.45 -22.77
CA VAL A 109 -0.26 9.58 -21.31
C VAL A 109 0.73 8.69 -20.58
N LYS A 110 0.87 7.45 -21.01
CA LYS A 110 1.86 6.51 -20.44
C LYS A 110 3.27 7.08 -20.55
N LEU A 111 3.64 7.56 -21.71
CA LEU A 111 4.97 8.16 -21.93
C LEU A 111 5.21 9.36 -21.01
N ASN A 112 4.22 10.25 -20.86
CA ASN A 112 4.36 11.41 -19.98
C ASN A 112 4.54 10.99 -18.52
N LEU A 113 3.80 9.99 -18.05
CA LEU A 113 3.94 9.45 -16.69
C LEU A 113 5.31 8.81 -16.48
N LEU A 114 5.78 8.00 -17.43
CA LEU A 114 7.12 7.42 -17.37
C LEU A 114 8.21 8.50 -17.36
N ASN A 115 8.04 9.57 -18.13
CA ASN A 115 8.97 10.69 -18.13
C ASN A 115 9.01 11.40 -16.77
N ILE A 116 7.85 11.67 -16.17
CA ILE A 116 7.77 12.26 -14.81
C ILE A 116 8.45 11.37 -13.78
N LEU A 117 8.21 10.05 -13.83
CA LEU A 117 8.84 9.10 -12.92
C LEU A 117 10.35 9.01 -13.11
N PHE A 118 10.81 9.10 -14.36
CA PHE A 118 12.23 9.14 -14.66
C PHE A 118 12.89 10.43 -14.17
N GLU A 119 12.31 11.58 -14.46
CA GLU A 119 12.86 12.89 -14.03
C GLU A 119 12.90 13.03 -12.51
N LYS A 120 11.84 12.58 -11.83
CA LYS A 120 11.72 12.78 -10.38
C LYS A 120 12.43 11.70 -9.55
N TYR A 121 12.40 10.45 -10.00
CA TYR A 121 12.85 9.30 -9.22
C TYR A 121 13.94 8.46 -9.92
N GLY A 122 14.26 8.75 -11.18
CA GLY A 122 15.17 7.95 -12.00
C GLY A 122 14.65 6.53 -12.29
N ILE A 123 13.32 6.36 -12.32
CA ILE A 123 12.66 5.06 -12.49
C ILE A 123 12.28 4.90 -13.96
N VAL A 124 12.57 3.73 -14.54
CA VAL A 124 12.12 3.31 -15.87
C VAL A 124 11.05 2.22 -15.76
N GLU A 125 10.31 1.97 -16.85
CA GLU A 125 9.22 0.98 -16.85
C GLU A 125 9.68 -0.41 -16.36
N LYS A 126 10.89 -0.82 -16.70
CA LYS A 126 11.46 -2.11 -16.29
C LYS A 126 11.60 -2.25 -14.77
N ASP A 127 11.83 -1.16 -14.05
CA ASP A 127 12.03 -1.18 -12.60
C ASP A 127 10.75 -1.54 -11.84
N PHE A 128 9.57 -1.40 -12.47
CA PHE A 128 8.31 -1.86 -11.89
C PHE A 128 8.23 -3.38 -11.71
N LEU A 129 9.08 -4.17 -12.37
CA LEU A 129 9.14 -5.61 -12.19
C LEU A 129 9.65 -6.02 -10.80
N SER A 130 10.45 -5.16 -10.18
CA SER A 130 11.03 -5.34 -8.85
C SER A 130 10.46 -4.36 -7.80
N ALA A 131 9.37 -3.68 -8.15
CA ALA A 131 8.70 -2.75 -7.26
C ALA A 131 7.75 -3.49 -6.32
N GLU A 132 7.79 -3.11 -5.04
CA GLU A 132 6.78 -3.45 -4.05
C GLU A 132 6.16 -2.14 -3.58
N LEU A 133 4.97 -1.84 -4.11
CA LEU A 133 4.27 -0.58 -3.87
C LEU A 133 2.87 -0.86 -3.33
N GLU A 134 2.50 -0.12 -2.31
CA GLU A 134 1.21 -0.19 -1.65
C GLU A 134 0.49 1.15 -1.76
N CYS A 135 -0.80 1.10 -2.05
CA CYS A 135 -1.66 2.28 -2.09
C CYS A 135 -2.61 2.23 -0.92
N VAL A 136 -2.55 3.24 -0.06
CA VAL A 136 -3.29 3.32 1.19
C VAL A 136 -3.98 4.68 1.33
N PRO A 137 -5.07 4.81 2.12
CA PRO A 137 -5.70 6.10 2.35
C PRO A 137 -4.72 7.15 2.90
N ALA A 138 -4.72 8.34 2.29
CA ALA A 138 -3.84 9.45 2.65
C ALA A 138 -4.35 10.27 3.84
N PHE A 139 -5.04 9.65 4.78
CA PHE A 139 -5.58 10.32 5.95
C PHE A 139 -4.54 10.40 7.06
N LYS A 140 -4.38 11.60 7.62
CA LYS A 140 -3.64 11.77 8.88
C LYS A 140 -4.54 11.37 10.04
N ALA A 141 -3.94 10.78 11.08
CA ALA A 141 -4.63 10.52 12.34
C ALA A 141 -5.20 11.82 12.93
N LYS A 142 -6.43 11.76 13.42
CA LYS A 142 -7.15 12.91 14.02
C LYS A 142 -7.97 12.47 15.20
N ASP A 143 -8.18 13.39 16.12
CA ASP A 143 -9.17 13.22 17.17
C ASP A 143 -10.58 13.14 16.58
N VAL A 144 -11.39 12.25 17.13
CA VAL A 144 -12.79 12.06 16.75
C VAL A 144 -13.70 12.36 17.93
N GLY A 145 -14.83 13.02 17.65
CA GLY A 145 -15.80 13.50 18.62
C GLY A 145 -15.48 14.91 19.12
N PHE A 146 -16.50 15.61 19.66
CA PHE A 146 -16.31 16.95 20.25
C PHE A 146 -15.42 16.92 21.49
N ASP A 147 -15.44 15.83 22.21
CA ASP A 147 -14.64 15.57 23.41
C ASP A 147 -13.23 15.04 23.10
N ARG A 148 -12.92 14.76 21.82
CA ARG A 148 -11.65 14.22 21.33
C ARG A 148 -11.24 12.92 22.01
N SER A 149 -12.21 12.12 22.43
CA SER A 149 -11.95 10.88 23.19
C SER A 149 -11.50 9.71 22.33
N LEU A 150 -11.62 9.80 21.01
CA LEU A 150 -11.26 8.74 20.07
C LEU A 150 -10.22 9.22 19.06
N VAL A 151 -9.45 8.29 18.51
CA VAL A 151 -8.49 8.53 17.42
C VAL A 151 -9.00 7.87 16.14
N GLY A 152 -9.24 8.68 15.13
CA GLY A 152 -9.54 8.22 13.77
C GLY A 152 -8.26 8.13 12.96
N ALA A 153 -7.94 6.93 12.48
CA ALA A 153 -6.77 6.70 11.63
C ALA A 153 -6.98 5.46 10.76
N TYR A 154 -6.28 5.40 9.63
CA TYR A 154 -6.17 4.17 8.85
C TYR A 154 -5.24 3.18 9.54
N GLY A 155 -5.58 1.89 9.48
CA GLY A 155 -4.74 0.81 10.03
C GLY A 155 -4.75 0.70 11.56
N GLN A 156 -5.85 1.07 12.23
CA GLN A 156 -6.05 0.82 13.65
C GLN A 156 -5.97 -0.67 13.99
N ASP A 157 -6.51 -1.50 13.15
CA ASP A 157 -6.24 -2.91 13.09
C ASP A 157 -5.03 -3.12 12.16
N ASP A 158 -3.86 -3.58 12.69
CA ASP A 158 -3.71 -3.98 14.10
C ASP A 158 -2.73 -3.06 14.88
N ARG A 159 -2.53 -1.81 14.49
CA ARG A 159 -1.58 -0.88 15.16
C ARG A 159 -1.86 -0.69 16.64
N VAL A 160 -3.12 -0.79 17.08
CA VAL A 160 -3.46 -0.68 18.48
C VAL A 160 -2.92 -1.87 19.27
N CYS A 161 -2.96 -3.08 18.71
CA CYS A 161 -2.39 -4.27 19.32
C CYS A 161 -0.86 -4.24 19.29
N ALA A 162 -0.27 -3.87 18.17
CA ALA A 162 1.17 -3.70 18.03
C ALA A 162 1.72 -2.66 19.02
N TYR A 163 1.05 -1.52 19.18
CA TYR A 163 1.42 -0.47 20.12
C TYR A 163 1.38 -0.97 21.56
N THR A 164 0.31 -1.65 21.97
CA THR A 164 0.18 -2.15 23.35
C THR A 164 1.20 -3.25 23.66
N ALA A 165 1.49 -4.14 22.72
CA ALA A 165 2.54 -5.15 22.87
C ALA A 165 3.93 -4.52 23.01
N PHE A 166 4.23 -3.51 22.21
CA PHE A 166 5.49 -2.80 22.23
C PHE A 166 5.68 -1.99 23.51
N THR A 167 4.66 -1.24 23.95
CA THR A 167 4.73 -0.44 25.17
C THR A 167 4.83 -1.30 26.41
N ALA A 168 4.27 -2.51 26.44
CA ALA A 168 4.43 -3.45 27.54
C ALA A 168 5.91 -3.78 27.79
N ILE A 169 6.75 -3.82 26.77
CA ILE A 169 8.20 -4.04 26.92
C ILE A 169 8.92 -2.75 27.33
N ILE A 170 8.62 -1.62 26.68
CA ILE A 170 9.32 -0.35 26.94
C ILE A 170 9.03 0.19 28.34
N ASP A 171 7.81 0.03 28.81
CA ASP A 171 7.38 0.57 30.09
C ASP A 171 7.79 -0.31 31.30
N MET A 172 8.47 -1.41 31.06
CA MET A 172 8.97 -2.27 32.13
C MET A 172 9.90 -1.51 33.06
N LYS A 173 9.55 -1.46 34.36
CA LYS A 173 10.31 -0.71 35.37
C LYS A 173 11.44 -1.54 36.00
N ALA A 174 11.37 -2.85 35.91
CA ALA A 174 12.34 -3.77 36.51
C ALA A 174 12.88 -4.73 35.45
N VAL A 175 14.08 -5.21 35.64
CA VAL A 175 14.65 -6.29 34.81
C VAL A 175 13.86 -7.56 35.08
N PRO A 176 13.24 -8.17 34.07
CA PRO A 176 12.45 -9.39 34.28
C PRO A 176 13.39 -10.58 34.54
N GLU A 177 12.88 -11.58 35.28
CA GLU A 177 13.63 -12.82 35.57
C GLU A 177 13.92 -13.63 34.29
N LYS A 178 13.08 -13.51 33.29
CA LYS A 178 13.19 -14.17 31.99
C LYS A 178 13.29 -13.15 30.89
N THR A 179 13.95 -13.51 29.78
CA THR A 179 13.99 -12.67 28.58
C THR A 179 12.58 -12.37 28.09
N ALA A 180 12.24 -11.09 28.02
CA ALA A 180 10.98 -10.64 27.44
C ALA A 180 11.22 -10.24 25.98
N VAL A 181 10.38 -10.74 25.08
CA VAL A 181 10.52 -10.50 23.64
C VAL A 181 9.16 -10.02 23.09
N CYS A 182 9.17 -8.91 22.35
CA CYS A 182 8.06 -8.46 21.54
C CYS A 182 8.42 -8.64 20.07
N VAL A 183 7.60 -9.38 19.34
CA VAL A 183 7.78 -9.60 17.90
C VAL A 183 6.60 -8.97 17.17
N LEU A 184 6.88 -8.02 16.28
CA LEU A 184 5.91 -7.42 15.40
C LEU A 184 6.14 -7.99 14.00
N THR A 185 5.11 -8.57 13.42
CA THR A 185 5.19 -9.24 12.12
C THR A 185 4.22 -8.61 11.13
N ASP A 186 4.53 -8.76 9.85
CA ASP A 186 3.71 -8.33 8.72
C ASP A 186 2.91 -9.52 8.17
N LYS A 187 2.00 -9.24 7.22
CA LYS A 187 1.28 -10.24 6.41
C LYS A 187 0.26 -11.11 7.18
N GLU A 188 -0.22 -10.66 8.33
CA GLU A 188 -1.24 -11.40 9.09
C GLU A 188 -2.49 -11.66 8.24
N GLU A 189 -3.02 -10.64 7.56
CA GLU A 189 -4.22 -10.67 6.72
C GLU A 189 -4.12 -11.60 5.50
N THR A 190 -2.93 -12.05 5.15
CA THR A 190 -2.66 -13.00 4.06
C THR A 190 -2.17 -14.37 4.56
N GLY A 191 -2.40 -14.69 5.85
CA GLY A 191 -2.03 -15.95 6.46
C GLY A 191 -0.60 -16.00 6.98
N SER A 192 0.02 -14.85 7.26
CA SER A 192 1.36 -14.70 7.83
C SER A 192 2.47 -15.27 6.94
N ASP A 193 2.24 -15.42 5.65
CA ASP A 193 3.22 -15.94 4.69
C ASP A 193 4.25 -14.87 4.28
N GLY A 194 5.40 -15.32 3.80
CA GLY A 194 6.50 -14.47 3.33
C GLY A 194 7.60 -14.24 4.38
N ASN A 195 8.64 -13.52 3.98
CA ASN A 195 9.86 -13.36 4.80
C ASN A 195 9.64 -12.48 6.05
N THR A 196 8.63 -11.64 6.05
CA THR A 196 8.27 -10.72 7.14
C THR A 196 7.08 -11.22 7.97
N GLY A 197 6.43 -12.29 7.53
CA GLY A 197 5.30 -12.92 8.22
C GLY A 197 5.73 -13.83 9.37
N LEU A 198 4.81 -14.14 10.26
CA LEU A 198 5.07 -14.98 11.43
C LEU A 198 5.49 -16.42 11.06
N ARG A 199 5.10 -16.92 9.88
CA ARG A 199 5.51 -18.24 9.36
C ARG A 199 6.93 -18.28 8.83
N SER A 200 7.63 -17.17 8.78
CA SER A 200 9.05 -17.15 8.40
C SER A 200 9.91 -17.90 9.41
N ALA A 201 11.07 -18.38 8.97
CA ALA A 201 12.03 -19.02 9.86
C ALA A 201 12.73 -18.05 10.83
N TYR A 202 12.45 -16.74 10.73
CA TYR A 202 13.11 -15.71 11.53
C TYR A 202 12.89 -15.90 13.03
N LEU A 203 11.63 -16.16 13.46
CA LEU A 203 11.32 -16.36 14.88
C LEU A 203 12.02 -17.60 15.44
N LEU A 204 12.06 -18.70 14.69
CA LEU A 204 12.79 -19.91 15.08
C LEU A 204 14.28 -19.64 15.19
N SER A 205 14.85 -18.90 14.25
CA SER A 205 16.25 -18.47 14.29
C SER A 205 16.55 -17.60 15.51
N LEU A 206 15.67 -16.66 15.83
CA LEU A 206 15.79 -15.79 17.00
C LEU A 206 15.82 -16.62 18.31
N ILE A 207 14.92 -17.60 18.44
CA ILE A 207 14.87 -18.50 19.60
C ILE A 207 16.20 -19.29 19.73
N HIS A 208 16.69 -19.86 18.64
CA HIS A 208 17.95 -20.60 18.65
C HIS A 208 19.18 -19.73 19.00
N ILE A 209 19.18 -18.47 18.60
CA ILE A 209 20.25 -17.52 18.91
C ILE A 209 20.18 -17.10 20.38
N SER A 210 18.97 -16.84 20.89
CA SER A 210 18.76 -16.32 22.24
C SER A 210 18.82 -17.40 23.33
N GLU A 211 18.42 -18.62 22.98
CA GLU A 211 18.47 -19.79 23.88
C GLU A 211 19.11 -20.98 23.14
N PRO A 212 20.42 -20.95 22.91
CA PRO A 212 21.09 -22.09 22.30
C PRO A 212 20.92 -23.29 23.23
N THR A 213 20.33 -24.37 22.68
CA THR A 213 20.28 -25.65 23.41
C THR A 213 21.70 -26.02 23.83
N ARG A 214 21.92 -26.06 25.14
CA ARG A 214 23.21 -26.57 25.64
C ARG A 214 23.37 -28.02 25.17
N PRO A 215 24.54 -28.42 24.66
CA PRO A 215 24.82 -29.80 24.30
C PRO A 215 24.74 -30.72 25.51
#